data_3298eeff7b0c2b4fc3d1c150c2dd1f7d
#
_entry.id   3298eeff7b0c2b4fc3d1c150c2dd1f7d
#
_cell.length_a   1.000
_cell.length_b   1.000
_cell.length_c   1.000
_cell.angle_alpha   90.00
_cell.angle_beta   90.00
_cell.angle_gamma   90.00
#
_symmetry.space_group_name_H-M   'P 1'
#
loop_
_entity.id
_entity.type
_entity.pdbx_description
1 polymer ?
#
loop_
_entity_poly.entity_id
_entity_poly.type
_entity_poly.pdbx_seq_one_letter_code
_entity_poly.pdbx_strand_id
1 'polypeptide(L)'
;VADNNPLDEPKEENPVDSEDPNAPPRVWREKWLEHELLLTRQYYNDSIVIYHDEDMDDAVTWTRRAITKIWNYTWKTYGGFGPDIRLKVALHGGTYGGGHPGYYLSNSHGYINIIDAGLGRTRWLDSIGEPLDLITHEIGHIVEGTSYNTLNSPAFPIWGDSKWMEIYQYDVYKALGWADKAQSWHNRMLLTNDNFPKTGTYWYRDWFYPIYEQYGEANVLNNFFKLLSQNFPTTSIPNGRKYTRDLNFGEFIHFWSGAAGKDLSDLALRAFGDKDRYGNLWQPQLQKAKTDFNTITY
;
A
#
# COMPACT_ATOMS: atom_id res chain seq x y z
N VAL A 1 -13.98 -23.33 14.47
CA VAL A 1 -13.34 -22.10 13.98
C VAL A 1 -14.08 -21.76 12.72
N ALA A 2 -14.89 -20.69 12.73
CA ALA A 2 -15.60 -20.25 11.53
C ALA A 2 -14.56 -19.87 10.48
N ASP A 3 -14.67 -20.51 9.34
CA ASP A 3 -13.82 -20.23 8.18
C ASP A 3 -14.14 -18.82 7.71
N ASN A 4 -13.27 -17.85 7.98
CA ASN A 4 -13.44 -16.44 7.61
C ASN A 4 -13.06 -16.21 6.13
N ASN A 5 -13.42 -17.15 5.25
CA ASN A 5 -13.28 -16.95 3.82
C ASN A 5 -14.13 -15.74 3.39
N PRO A 6 -13.60 -14.77 2.64
CA PRO A 6 -14.38 -13.65 2.10
C PRO A 6 -15.65 -14.05 1.33
N LEU A 7 -15.72 -15.31 0.87
CA LEU A 7 -16.86 -15.85 0.10
C LEU A 7 -18.04 -16.33 0.97
N ASP A 8 -17.84 -16.63 2.26
CA ASP A 8 -18.84 -17.37 3.07
C ASP A 8 -19.86 -16.47 3.78
N GLU A 9 -19.88 -15.17 3.51
CA GLU A 9 -20.80 -14.25 4.13
C GLU A 9 -21.89 -13.74 3.14
N PRO A 10 -23.06 -13.31 3.63
CA PRO A 10 -24.18 -12.91 2.78
C PRO A 10 -23.78 -11.86 1.75
N LYS A 11 -24.34 -11.96 0.55
CA LYS A 11 -24.14 -10.99 -0.54
C LYS A 11 -24.50 -9.60 -0.04
N GLU A 12 -23.56 -8.68 -0.05
CA GLU A 12 -23.87 -7.26 0.15
C GLU A 12 -24.66 -6.78 -1.06
N GLU A 13 -25.86 -6.25 -0.82
CA GLU A 13 -26.68 -5.64 -1.87
C GLU A 13 -26.21 -4.22 -2.14
N ASN A 14 -26.32 -3.79 -3.40
CA ASN A 14 -26.10 -2.39 -3.74
C ASN A 14 -27.16 -1.51 -3.09
N PRO A 15 -26.78 -0.34 -2.53
CA PRO A 15 -27.76 0.67 -2.15
C PRO A 15 -28.63 1.07 -3.33
N VAL A 16 -29.90 1.43 -3.05
CA VAL A 16 -30.81 1.89 -4.09
C VAL A 16 -30.48 3.33 -4.45
N ASP A 17 -30.03 3.59 -5.68
CA ASP A 17 -29.58 4.93 -6.14
C ASP A 17 -30.64 6.03 -5.94
N SER A 18 -31.93 5.70 -6.01
CA SER A 18 -33.02 6.67 -5.83
C SER A 18 -33.11 7.21 -4.41
N GLU A 19 -32.47 6.58 -3.44
CA GLU A 19 -32.47 6.94 -2.03
C GLU A 19 -31.16 7.63 -1.59
N ASP A 20 -30.12 7.58 -2.44
CA ASP A 20 -28.81 8.22 -2.17
C ASP A 20 -28.55 9.35 -3.16
N PRO A 21 -28.74 10.63 -2.75
CA PRO A 21 -28.44 11.78 -3.62
C PRO A 21 -26.94 11.93 -3.94
N ASN A 22 -26.06 11.23 -3.19
CA ASN A 22 -24.61 11.23 -3.37
C ASN A 22 -24.11 9.95 -4.04
N ALA A 23 -25.01 9.16 -4.64
CA ALA A 23 -24.61 7.93 -5.34
C ALA A 23 -23.54 8.24 -6.40
N PRO A 24 -22.42 7.48 -6.45
CA PRO A 24 -21.42 7.64 -7.49
C PRO A 24 -22.04 7.42 -8.90
N PRO A 25 -21.49 8.02 -9.96
CA PRO A 25 -22.01 7.84 -11.32
C PRO A 25 -22.13 6.36 -11.68
N ARG A 26 -23.21 5.98 -12.40
CA ARG A 26 -23.37 4.60 -12.90
C ARG A 26 -22.36 4.23 -13.96
N VAL A 27 -21.90 5.23 -14.73
CA VAL A 27 -20.87 5.08 -15.75
C VAL A 27 -19.79 6.11 -15.45
N TRP A 28 -18.55 5.69 -15.47
CA TRP A 28 -17.40 6.56 -15.24
C TRP A 28 -16.31 6.30 -16.27
N ARG A 29 -15.78 7.39 -16.85
CA ARG A 29 -14.62 7.32 -17.76
C ARG A 29 -13.35 7.40 -16.93
N GLU A 30 -12.54 6.36 -16.99
CA GLU A 30 -11.22 6.34 -16.38
C GLU A 30 -10.22 7.26 -17.11
N LYS A 31 -9.11 7.55 -16.47
CA LYS A 31 -8.03 8.40 -17.01
C LYS A 31 -6.69 7.78 -16.69
N TRP A 32 -6.38 6.71 -17.38
CA TRP A 32 -5.08 6.05 -17.23
C TRP A 32 -4.16 6.38 -18.40
N LEU A 33 -2.85 6.20 -18.20
CA LEU A 33 -1.85 6.48 -19.23
C LEU A 33 -2.04 5.63 -20.49
N GLU A 34 -2.62 4.45 -20.36
CA GLU A 34 -2.71 3.44 -21.42
C GLU A 34 -4.15 3.22 -21.92
N HIS A 35 -5.14 3.65 -21.16
CA HIS A 35 -6.54 3.42 -21.51
C HIS A 35 -7.50 4.44 -20.88
N GLU A 36 -8.59 4.70 -21.57
CA GLU A 36 -9.67 5.63 -21.16
C GLU A 36 -11.04 4.98 -21.39
N LEU A 37 -11.28 3.84 -20.74
CA LEU A 37 -12.52 3.09 -20.93
C LEU A 37 -13.70 3.73 -20.19
N LEU A 38 -14.91 3.44 -20.69
CA LEU A 38 -16.13 3.67 -19.94
C LEU A 38 -16.39 2.44 -19.08
N LEU A 39 -16.33 2.64 -17.77
CA LEU A 39 -16.54 1.60 -16.78
C LEU A 39 -17.96 1.69 -16.22
N THR A 40 -18.53 0.54 -15.88
CA THR A 40 -19.87 0.44 -15.27
C THR A 40 -19.75 0.15 -13.80
N ARG A 41 -20.45 0.94 -12.96
CA ARG A 41 -20.48 0.73 -11.52
C ARG A 41 -21.17 -0.59 -11.17
N GLN A 42 -20.47 -1.43 -10.42
CA GLN A 42 -20.96 -2.73 -9.93
C GLN A 42 -21.41 -2.72 -8.47
N TYR A 43 -20.81 -1.82 -7.69
CA TYR A 43 -21.08 -1.75 -6.26
C TYR A 43 -20.61 -0.41 -5.70
N TYR A 44 -21.26 0.07 -4.65
CA TYR A 44 -20.72 1.13 -3.78
C TYR A 44 -21.30 1.03 -2.37
N ASN A 45 -20.57 1.60 -1.44
CA ASN A 45 -21.01 1.90 -0.08
C ASN A 45 -20.35 3.20 0.40
N ASP A 46 -20.37 3.48 1.69
CA ASP A 46 -19.77 4.70 2.25
C ASP A 46 -18.25 4.76 2.07
N SER A 47 -17.58 3.62 1.91
CA SER A 47 -16.12 3.52 1.89
C SER A 47 -15.53 3.32 0.50
N ILE A 48 -16.24 2.69 -0.42
CA ILE A 48 -15.71 2.31 -1.73
C ILE A 48 -16.74 2.46 -2.85
N VAL A 49 -16.26 2.55 -4.09
CA VAL A 49 -17.06 2.34 -5.30
C VAL A 49 -16.28 1.47 -6.29
N ILE A 50 -16.89 0.40 -6.79
CA ILE A 50 -16.27 -0.55 -7.73
C ILE A 50 -16.89 -0.38 -9.12
N TYR A 51 -16.02 -0.21 -10.10
CA TYR A 51 -16.33 -0.16 -11.51
C TYR A 51 -15.67 -1.33 -12.24
N HIS A 52 -16.39 -1.91 -13.19
CA HIS A 52 -15.89 -2.96 -14.09
C HIS A 52 -15.86 -2.47 -15.53
N ASP A 53 -14.90 -2.97 -16.29
CA ASP A 53 -14.96 -2.94 -17.75
C ASP A 53 -15.94 -4.03 -18.27
N GLU A 54 -16.14 -4.07 -19.59
CA GLU A 54 -17.06 -5.02 -20.24
C GLU A 54 -16.55 -6.47 -20.20
N ASP A 55 -15.25 -6.67 -19.98
CA ASP A 55 -14.62 -7.98 -19.98
C ASP A 55 -14.63 -8.66 -18.60
N MET A 56 -14.97 -7.93 -17.53
CA MET A 56 -15.10 -8.50 -16.21
C MET A 56 -16.29 -9.48 -16.12
N ASP A 57 -16.11 -10.53 -15.35
CA ASP A 57 -17.17 -11.51 -15.09
C ASP A 57 -18.11 -11.03 -13.98
N ASP A 58 -19.40 -11.03 -14.25
CA ASP A 58 -20.44 -10.62 -13.28
C ASP A 58 -20.48 -11.50 -12.00
N ALA A 59 -19.88 -12.70 -12.06
CA ALA A 59 -19.74 -13.59 -10.91
C ALA A 59 -18.70 -13.09 -9.90
N VAL A 60 -17.86 -12.11 -10.26
CA VAL A 60 -16.83 -11.52 -9.39
C VAL A 60 -17.47 -10.55 -8.41
N THR A 61 -18.05 -11.06 -7.35
CA THR A 61 -18.71 -10.28 -6.29
C THR A 61 -17.93 -10.21 -4.98
N TRP A 62 -16.98 -11.10 -4.77
CA TRP A 62 -16.15 -11.17 -3.56
C TRP A 62 -15.35 -9.88 -3.29
N THR A 63 -15.01 -9.14 -4.34
CA THR A 63 -14.25 -7.88 -4.28
C THR A 63 -14.94 -6.83 -3.42
N ARG A 64 -16.27 -6.79 -3.42
CA ARG A 64 -17.10 -5.84 -2.67
C ARG A 64 -16.74 -5.82 -1.20
N ARG A 65 -16.74 -6.98 -0.59
CA ARG A 65 -16.48 -7.15 0.84
C ARG A 65 -14.98 -7.10 1.15
N ALA A 66 -14.16 -7.78 0.36
CA ALA A 66 -12.72 -7.81 0.58
C ALA A 66 -12.14 -6.39 0.55
N ILE A 67 -12.44 -5.62 -0.50
CA ILE A 67 -11.93 -4.26 -0.65
C ILE A 67 -12.46 -3.34 0.46
N THR A 68 -13.74 -3.44 0.81
CA THR A 68 -14.32 -2.67 1.92
C THR A 68 -13.56 -2.91 3.23
N LYS A 69 -13.28 -4.18 3.56
CA LYS A 69 -12.54 -4.55 4.77
C LYS A 69 -11.10 -4.03 4.74
N ILE A 70 -10.38 -4.26 3.63
CA ILE A 70 -9.01 -3.82 3.45
C ILE A 70 -8.91 -2.29 3.58
N TRP A 71 -9.77 -1.57 2.85
CA TRP A 71 -9.74 -0.11 2.85
C TRP A 71 -10.12 0.50 4.20
N ASN A 72 -11.16 -0.01 4.86
CA ASN A 72 -11.55 0.46 6.18
C ASN A 72 -10.46 0.21 7.23
N TYR A 73 -9.81 -0.95 7.19
CA TYR A 73 -8.65 -1.22 8.03
C TYR A 73 -7.52 -0.24 7.75
N THR A 74 -7.17 -0.07 6.48
CA THR A 74 -6.10 0.82 6.03
C THR A 74 -6.35 2.27 6.45
N TRP A 75 -7.55 2.78 6.19
CA TRP A 75 -7.96 4.13 6.58
C TRP A 75 -7.82 4.36 8.09
N LYS A 76 -8.30 3.40 8.87
CA LYS A 76 -8.28 3.49 10.34
C LYS A 76 -6.87 3.39 10.91
N THR A 77 -6.04 2.54 10.34
CA THR A 77 -4.73 2.17 10.91
C THR A 77 -3.62 3.10 10.45
N TYR A 78 -3.60 3.44 9.16
CA TYR A 78 -2.53 4.23 8.54
C TYR A 78 -2.88 5.71 8.36
N GLY A 79 -4.05 6.13 8.83
CA GLY A 79 -4.55 7.49 8.77
C GLY A 79 -5.52 7.72 7.62
N GLY A 80 -6.20 8.85 7.65
CA GLY A 80 -7.09 9.29 6.58
C GLY A 80 -6.29 9.76 5.36
N PHE A 81 -6.80 9.46 4.17
CA PHE A 81 -6.19 9.78 2.90
C PHE A 81 -7.05 10.80 2.15
N GLY A 82 -7.15 12.01 2.70
CA GLY A 82 -7.95 13.09 2.12
C GLY A 82 -9.33 13.25 2.76
N PRO A 83 -10.16 14.17 2.22
CA PRO A 83 -11.48 14.50 2.79
C PRO A 83 -12.56 13.48 2.45
N ASP A 84 -12.40 12.70 1.38
CA ASP A 84 -13.34 11.67 0.94
C ASP A 84 -12.78 10.29 1.25
N ILE A 85 -13.48 9.56 2.12
CA ILE A 85 -13.12 8.18 2.45
C ILE A 85 -13.30 7.22 1.27
N ARG A 86 -14.17 7.55 0.31
CA ARG A 86 -14.58 6.62 -0.73
C ARG A 86 -13.46 6.35 -1.74
N LEU A 87 -12.86 5.15 -1.65
CA LEU A 87 -11.90 4.65 -2.64
C LEU A 87 -12.62 4.30 -3.94
N LYS A 88 -12.14 4.80 -5.08
CA LYS A 88 -12.53 4.27 -6.39
C LYS A 88 -11.72 3.06 -6.74
N VAL A 89 -12.37 2.09 -7.39
CA VAL A 89 -11.76 0.82 -7.81
C VAL A 89 -12.18 0.54 -9.24
N ALA A 90 -11.20 0.48 -10.14
CA ALA A 90 -11.39 0.08 -11.54
C ALA A 90 -10.84 -1.34 -11.71
N LEU A 91 -11.68 -2.29 -12.15
CA LEU A 91 -11.28 -3.67 -12.36
C LEU A 91 -11.44 -4.05 -13.83
N HIS A 92 -10.41 -4.68 -14.38
CA HIS A 92 -10.32 -5.06 -15.79
C HIS A 92 -10.16 -6.57 -15.96
N GLY A 93 -11.02 -7.15 -16.78
CA GLY A 93 -11.14 -8.61 -16.96
C GLY A 93 -10.42 -9.21 -18.17
N GLY A 94 -9.63 -8.44 -18.92
CA GLY A 94 -9.14 -8.94 -20.21
C GLY A 94 -7.79 -8.41 -20.64
N THR A 95 -7.77 -7.26 -21.28
CA THR A 95 -6.62 -6.75 -22.04
C THR A 95 -5.51 -6.18 -21.17
N TYR A 96 -5.87 -5.58 -20.04
CA TYR A 96 -4.92 -4.91 -19.15
C TYR A 96 -4.45 -5.84 -18.03
N GLY A 97 -3.18 -5.75 -17.67
CA GLY A 97 -2.59 -6.53 -16.59
C GLY A 97 -1.78 -5.67 -15.63
N GLY A 98 -1.71 -6.11 -14.36
CA GLY A 98 -1.03 -5.38 -13.30
C GLY A 98 -1.94 -4.38 -12.59
N GLY A 99 -1.36 -3.48 -11.82
CA GLY A 99 -2.12 -2.49 -11.08
C GLY A 99 -1.46 -1.11 -11.07
N HIS A 100 -2.26 -0.10 -10.75
CA HIS A 100 -1.82 1.29 -10.61
C HIS A 100 -2.62 2.00 -9.52
N PRO A 101 -2.00 2.78 -8.66
CA PRO A 101 -2.68 3.65 -7.71
C PRO A 101 -2.86 5.06 -8.27
N GLY A 102 -3.89 5.74 -7.86
CA GLY A 102 -4.03 7.19 -7.99
C GLY A 102 -4.26 7.83 -6.63
N TYR A 103 -3.83 9.07 -6.47
CA TYR A 103 -3.73 9.74 -5.18
C TYR A 103 -4.56 11.01 -5.12
N TYR A 104 -5.24 11.25 -4.00
CA TYR A 104 -5.96 12.51 -3.75
C TYR A 104 -5.04 13.76 -3.73
N LEU A 105 -3.74 13.58 -3.62
CA LEU A 105 -2.73 14.64 -3.68
C LEU A 105 -2.19 14.89 -5.10
N SER A 106 -2.56 14.05 -6.08
CA SER A 106 -2.05 14.14 -7.44
C SER A 106 -3.13 14.56 -8.44
N ASN A 107 -2.76 15.46 -9.35
CA ASN A 107 -3.63 15.87 -10.44
C ASN A 107 -3.83 14.79 -11.52
N SER A 108 -2.96 13.78 -11.57
CA SER A 108 -3.00 12.75 -12.64
C SER A 108 -4.35 12.02 -12.71
N HIS A 109 -5.04 11.86 -11.58
CA HIS A 109 -6.36 11.22 -11.51
C HIS A 109 -7.44 12.13 -10.91
N GLY A 110 -7.26 13.45 -11.02
CA GLY A 110 -8.26 14.42 -10.55
C GLY A 110 -8.36 14.53 -9.03
N TYR A 111 -7.26 14.33 -8.32
CA TYR A 111 -7.21 14.42 -6.85
C TYR A 111 -8.13 13.44 -6.12
N ILE A 112 -8.21 12.20 -6.57
CA ILE A 112 -8.97 11.11 -5.95
C ILE A 112 -8.06 9.93 -5.59
N ASN A 113 -8.46 9.17 -4.57
CA ASN A 113 -7.87 7.87 -4.31
C ASN A 113 -8.53 6.83 -5.20
N ILE A 114 -7.73 6.14 -5.98
CA ILE A 114 -8.19 5.11 -6.90
C ILE A 114 -7.14 4.01 -7.01
N ILE A 115 -7.60 2.78 -7.14
CA ILE A 115 -6.79 1.68 -7.65
C ILE A 115 -7.38 1.19 -8.96
N ASP A 116 -6.50 0.88 -9.90
CA ASP A 116 -6.80 0.19 -11.14
C ASP A 116 -6.12 -1.18 -11.09
N ALA A 117 -6.82 -2.23 -11.43
CA ALA A 117 -6.27 -3.58 -11.40
C ALA A 117 -6.81 -4.41 -12.55
N GLY A 118 -5.91 -4.98 -13.33
CA GLY A 118 -6.22 -5.82 -14.49
C GLY A 118 -5.61 -7.21 -14.38
N LEU A 119 -6.42 -8.22 -14.65
CA LEU A 119 -6.03 -9.62 -14.77
C LEU A 119 -6.90 -10.29 -15.83
N GLY A 120 -6.43 -11.43 -16.35
CA GLY A 120 -7.28 -12.25 -17.22
C GLY A 120 -8.61 -12.61 -16.53
N ARG A 121 -9.71 -12.54 -17.28
CA ARG A 121 -11.11 -12.67 -16.77
C ARG A 121 -11.30 -13.79 -15.76
N THR A 122 -10.81 -15.00 -16.07
CA THR A 122 -10.99 -16.18 -15.21
C THR A 122 -10.17 -16.14 -13.93
N ARG A 123 -9.08 -15.36 -13.89
CA ARG A 123 -8.23 -15.22 -12.68
C ARG A 123 -8.96 -14.46 -11.57
N TRP A 124 -9.86 -13.55 -11.92
CA TRP A 124 -10.70 -12.82 -10.96
C TRP A 124 -11.65 -13.70 -10.16
N LEU A 125 -11.89 -14.94 -10.58
CA LEU A 125 -12.73 -15.88 -9.84
C LEU A 125 -12.02 -16.46 -8.60
N ASP A 126 -10.69 -16.31 -8.50
CA ASP A 126 -9.90 -16.71 -7.32
C ASP A 126 -9.87 -15.58 -6.29
N SER A 127 -10.71 -15.69 -5.27
CA SER A 127 -10.89 -14.65 -4.25
C SER A 127 -9.79 -14.58 -3.19
N ILE A 128 -8.90 -15.58 -3.12
CA ILE A 128 -7.84 -15.68 -2.09
C ILE A 128 -6.43 -15.69 -2.67
N GLY A 129 -6.31 -15.78 -3.98
CA GLY A 129 -5.04 -15.84 -4.71
C GLY A 129 -4.52 -14.47 -5.13
N GLU A 130 -3.98 -14.45 -6.34
CA GLU A 130 -3.35 -13.28 -6.93
C GLU A 130 -4.23 -12.03 -7.02
N PRO A 131 -5.55 -12.12 -7.35
CA PRO A 131 -6.38 -10.92 -7.43
C PRO A 131 -6.47 -10.19 -6.09
N LEU A 132 -6.58 -10.91 -4.98
CA LEU A 132 -6.59 -10.32 -3.64
C LEU A 132 -5.23 -9.69 -3.32
N ASP A 133 -4.13 -10.35 -3.69
CA ASP A 133 -2.78 -9.82 -3.50
C ASP A 133 -2.58 -8.53 -4.30
N LEU A 134 -3.00 -8.50 -5.56
CA LEU A 134 -2.90 -7.32 -6.42
C LEU A 134 -3.69 -6.13 -5.86
N ILE A 135 -4.95 -6.32 -5.51
CA ILE A 135 -5.79 -5.27 -4.91
C ILE A 135 -5.16 -4.72 -3.63
N THR A 136 -4.69 -5.61 -2.75
CA THR A 136 -4.11 -5.18 -1.48
C THR A 136 -2.80 -4.42 -1.70
N HIS A 137 -2.00 -4.85 -2.66
CA HIS A 137 -0.78 -4.17 -3.09
C HIS A 137 -1.06 -2.73 -3.55
N GLU A 138 -2.02 -2.54 -4.45
CA GLU A 138 -2.36 -1.21 -4.98
C GLU A 138 -2.91 -0.28 -3.88
N ILE A 139 -3.69 -0.80 -2.95
CA ILE A 139 -4.13 -0.02 -1.78
C ILE A 139 -2.92 0.38 -0.90
N GLY A 140 -1.93 -0.49 -0.76
CA GLY A 140 -0.70 -0.20 -0.05
C GLY A 140 0.07 0.98 -0.65
N HIS A 141 0.07 1.13 -1.96
CA HIS A 141 0.66 2.29 -2.62
C HIS A 141 0.00 3.62 -2.24
N ILE A 142 -1.31 3.64 -1.93
CA ILE A 142 -1.97 4.86 -1.44
C ILE A 142 -1.40 5.25 -0.07
N VAL A 143 -1.15 4.27 0.80
CA VAL A 143 -0.47 4.52 2.08
C VAL A 143 0.93 5.08 1.84
N GLU A 144 1.74 4.38 1.06
CA GLU A 144 3.10 4.79 0.74
C GLU A 144 3.14 6.19 0.12
N GLY A 145 2.25 6.45 -0.84
CA GLY A 145 2.25 7.66 -1.64
C GLY A 145 1.61 8.89 -1.01
N THR A 146 0.83 8.75 0.10
CA THR A 146 0.04 9.88 0.62
C THR A 146 -0.06 9.97 2.13
N SER A 147 0.66 9.12 2.86
CA SER A 147 0.64 9.13 4.33
C SER A 147 0.94 10.52 4.89
N TYR A 148 0.14 10.89 5.92
CA TYR A 148 0.27 12.18 6.61
C TYR A 148 0.19 13.40 5.67
N ASN A 149 -0.67 13.31 4.66
CA ASN A 149 -0.93 14.40 3.72
C ASN A 149 0.34 14.85 2.96
N THR A 150 1.24 13.90 2.68
CA THR A 150 2.51 14.16 2.00
C THR A 150 2.69 13.22 0.82
N LEU A 151 2.75 13.80 -0.39
CA LEU A 151 2.80 13.08 -1.66
C LEU A 151 4.16 12.42 -1.88
N ASN A 152 4.11 11.21 -2.42
CA ASN A 152 5.19 10.28 -2.70
C ASN A 152 5.84 9.70 -1.43
N SER A 153 6.72 8.72 -1.61
CA SER A 153 7.58 8.21 -0.55
C SER A 153 9.03 8.48 -0.90
N PRO A 154 9.79 9.17 -0.04
CA PRO A 154 11.20 9.37 -0.29
C PRO A 154 12.01 8.08 -0.09
N ALA A 155 11.40 7.01 0.43
CA ALA A 155 11.99 5.69 0.57
C ALA A 155 11.78 4.79 -0.67
N PHE A 156 10.87 5.15 -1.57
CA PHE A 156 10.55 4.34 -2.76
C PHE A 156 11.79 3.92 -3.57
N PRO A 157 12.76 4.80 -3.87
CA PRO A 157 13.97 4.40 -4.59
C PRO A 157 14.87 3.41 -3.85
N ILE A 158 14.70 3.28 -2.53
CA ILE A 158 15.47 2.35 -1.69
C ILE A 158 14.86 0.95 -1.73
N TRP A 159 13.57 0.84 -1.49
CA TRP A 159 12.89 -0.46 -1.39
C TRP A 159 12.15 -0.88 -2.66
N GLY A 160 11.96 0.03 -3.62
CA GLY A 160 11.29 -0.27 -4.89
C GLY A 160 9.79 -0.53 -4.72
N ASP A 161 9.18 -0.96 -5.80
CA ASP A 161 7.73 -1.08 -5.93
C ASP A 161 7.07 -2.02 -4.92
N SER A 162 7.71 -3.16 -4.63
CA SER A 162 7.03 -4.26 -3.93
C SER A 162 7.40 -4.43 -2.46
N LYS A 163 8.55 -3.92 -2.01
CA LYS A 163 9.14 -4.39 -0.74
C LYS A 163 8.37 -3.96 0.49
N TRP A 164 7.93 -2.71 0.56
CA TRP A 164 7.07 -2.27 1.65
C TRP A 164 5.69 -2.95 1.59
N MET A 165 5.20 -3.23 0.39
CA MET A 165 3.93 -3.94 0.20
C MET A 165 3.95 -5.36 0.78
N GLU A 166 5.10 -6.01 0.81
CA GLU A 166 5.23 -7.36 1.37
C GLU A 166 4.82 -7.40 2.86
N ILE A 167 5.25 -6.43 3.65
CA ILE A 167 4.87 -6.36 5.07
C ILE A 167 3.47 -5.76 5.27
N TYR A 168 3.08 -4.77 4.46
CA TYR A 168 1.74 -4.20 4.51
C TYR A 168 0.65 -5.24 4.24
N GLN A 169 0.82 -6.07 3.21
CA GLN A 169 -0.14 -7.13 2.89
C GLN A 169 -0.23 -8.16 4.04
N TYR A 170 0.89 -8.53 4.64
CA TYR A 170 0.89 -9.40 5.81
C TYR A 170 0.11 -8.79 6.98
N ASP A 171 0.36 -7.52 7.27
CA ASP A 171 -0.35 -6.78 8.32
C ASP A 171 -1.87 -6.76 8.09
N VAL A 172 -2.30 -6.43 6.87
CA VAL A 172 -3.71 -6.40 6.48
C VAL A 172 -4.36 -7.78 6.68
N TYR A 173 -3.75 -8.85 6.15
CA TYR A 173 -4.33 -10.19 6.24
C TYR A 173 -4.42 -10.69 7.67
N LYS A 174 -3.39 -10.43 8.47
CA LYS A 174 -3.36 -10.75 9.91
C LYS A 174 -4.44 -9.97 10.67
N ALA A 175 -4.53 -8.68 10.46
CA ALA A 175 -5.47 -7.81 11.16
C ALA A 175 -6.94 -8.10 10.82
N LEU A 176 -7.22 -8.50 9.58
CA LEU A 176 -8.57 -8.90 9.16
C LEU A 176 -8.95 -10.32 9.61
N GLY A 177 -8.06 -11.04 10.28
CA GLY A 177 -8.30 -12.40 10.75
C GLY A 177 -8.28 -13.47 9.65
N TRP A 178 -7.70 -13.15 8.49
CA TRP A 178 -7.53 -14.09 7.38
C TRP A 178 -6.29 -14.96 7.61
N ALA A 179 -6.37 -15.81 8.63
CA ALA A 179 -5.20 -16.51 9.18
C ALA A 179 -4.45 -17.37 8.15
N ASP A 180 -5.17 -18.15 7.35
CA ASP A 180 -4.56 -19.01 6.34
C ASP A 180 -3.91 -18.19 5.22
N LYS A 181 -4.54 -17.09 4.82
CA LYS A 181 -3.98 -16.15 3.84
C LYS A 181 -2.73 -15.48 4.37
N ALA A 182 -2.75 -14.99 5.61
CA ALA A 182 -1.61 -14.38 6.27
C ALA A 182 -0.44 -15.36 6.39
N GLN A 183 -0.71 -16.61 6.79
CA GLN A 183 0.32 -17.65 6.92
C GLN A 183 0.90 -18.03 5.55
N SER A 184 0.07 -18.21 4.54
CA SER A 184 0.52 -18.50 3.17
C SER A 184 1.38 -17.37 2.61
N TRP A 185 0.95 -16.12 2.81
CA TRP A 185 1.73 -14.95 2.41
C TRP A 185 3.08 -14.88 3.13
N HIS A 186 3.07 -15.03 4.45
CA HIS A 186 4.28 -15.06 5.27
C HIS A 186 5.29 -16.10 4.77
N ASN A 187 4.85 -17.36 4.59
CA ASN A 187 5.71 -18.43 4.12
C ASN A 187 6.34 -18.12 2.76
N ARG A 188 5.57 -17.53 1.84
CA ARG A 188 6.08 -17.11 0.52
C ARG A 188 7.10 -15.98 0.64
N MET A 189 6.81 -14.95 1.47
CA MET A 189 7.69 -13.80 1.61
C MET A 189 9.00 -14.13 2.34
N LEU A 190 9.02 -15.11 3.22
CA LEU A 190 10.28 -15.60 3.83
C LEU A 190 11.28 -16.14 2.79
N LEU A 191 10.80 -16.59 1.64
CA LEU A 191 11.61 -17.15 0.55
C LEU A 191 11.85 -16.15 -0.59
N THR A 192 11.21 -14.99 -0.56
CA THR A 192 11.32 -13.97 -1.60
C THR A 192 12.56 -13.12 -1.37
N ASN A 193 13.43 -13.04 -2.37
CA ASN A 193 14.63 -12.22 -2.33
C ASN A 193 14.72 -11.30 -3.55
N ASP A 194 15.64 -10.32 -3.46
CA ASP A 194 15.87 -9.34 -4.49
C ASP A 194 17.37 -9.12 -4.71
N ASN A 195 17.70 -8.32 -5.74
CA ASN A 195 19.07 -8.00 -6.14
C ASN A 195 19.55 -6.65 -5.60
N PHE A 196 18.77 -5.98 -4.78
CA PHE A 196 19.15 -4.69 -4.19
C PHE A 196 18.88 -4.63 -2.67
N PRO A 197 19.72 -3.93 -1.92
CA PRO A 197 20.93 -3.24 -2.33
C PRO A 197 22.03 -4.19 -2.82
N LYS A 198 21.91 -5.49 -2.55
CA LYS A 198 22.81 -6.56 -3.04
C LYS A 198 22.02 -7.81 -3.42
N THR A 199 22.60 -8.65 -4.25
CA THR A 199 22.00 -9.94 -4.64
C THR A 199 21.71 -10.81 -3.42
N GLY A 200 20.50 -11.39 -3.36
CA GLY A 200 20.05 -12.26 -2.28
C GLY A 200 19.60 -11.50 -1.03
N THR A 201 19.16 -10.25 -1.17
CA THR A 201 18.54 -9.50 -0.07
C THR A 201 17.10 -9.95 0.15
N TYR A 202 16.76 -10.34 1.37
CA TYR A 202 15.42 -10.75 1.79
C TYR A 202 14.77 -9.64 2.60
N TRP A 203 14.16 -8.68 1.93
CA TRP A 203 13.57 -7.48 2.54
C TRP A 203 12.54 -7.80 3.61
N TYR A 204 11.59 -8.69 3.30
CA TYR A 204 10.57 -9.11 4.25
C TYR A 204 11.20 -9.84 5.44
N ARG A 205 11.97 -10.91 5.19
CA ARG A 205 12.51 -11.82 6.22
C ARG A 205 13.50 -11.14 7.15
N ASP A 206 14.42 -10.33 6.59
CA ASP A 206 15.60 -9.86 7.30
C ASP A 206 15.47 -8.39 7.77
N TRP A 207 14.48 -7.64 7.27
CA TRP A 207 14.26 -6.25 7.64
C TRP A 207 12.83 -6.00 8.15
N PHE A 208 11.81 -6.07 7.30
CA PHE A 208 10.47 -5.61 7.66
C PHE A 208 9.79 -6.48 8.72
N TYR A 209 9.84 -7.80 8.59
CA TYR A 209 9.16 -8.69 9.51
C TYR A 209 9.74 -8.64 10.92
N PRO A 210 11.09 -8.66 11.15
CA PRO A 210 11.65 -8.46 12.49
C PRO A 210 11.28 -7.11 13.12
N ILE A 211 11.24 -6.04 12.33
CA ILE A 211 10.81 -4.72 12.82
C ILE A 211 9.34 -4.75 13.21
N TYR A 212 8.49 -5.26 12.34
CA TYR A 212 7.05 -5.40 12.58
C TYR A 212 6.75 -6.18 13.85
N GLU A 213 7.35 -7.37 13.99
CA GLU A 213 7.09 -8.27 15.10
C GLU A 213 7.56 -7.73 16.46
N GLN A 214 8.71 -7.05 16.48
CA GLN A 214 9.36 -6.64 17.73
C GLN A 214 8.99 -5.23 18.19
N TYR A 215 8.55 -4.35 17.30
CA TYR A 215 8.42 -2.90 17.60
C TYR A 215 7.03 -2.33 17.35
N GLY A 216 5.97 -3.15 17.42
CA GLY A 216 4.60 -2.66 17.50
C GLY A 216 3.76 -2.84 16.27
N GLU A 217 4.09 -3.79 15.40
CA GLU A 217 3.27 -4.20 14.25
C GLU A 217 2.92 -3.01 13.31
N ALA A 218 1.64 -2.81 12.99
CA ALA A 218 1.20 -1.67 12.18
C ALA A 218 1.65 -0.31 12.72
N ASN A 219 1.82 -0.17 14.04
CA ASN A 219 2.23 1.09 14.65
C ASN A 219 3.64 1.50 14.23
N VAL A 220 4.60 0.57 14.20
CA VAL A 220 5.97 0.89 13.76
C VAL A 220 6.00 1.24 12.28
N LEU A 221 5.22 0.54 11.44
CA LEU A 221 5.10 0.85 10.02
C LEU A 221 4.55 2.26 9.81
N ASN A 222 3.49 2.62 10.54
CA ASN A 222 2.89 3.93 10.46
C ASN A 222 3.79 5.04 11.03
N ASN A 223 4.53 4.77 12.10
CA ASN A 223 5.46 5.71 12.72
C ASN A 223 6.57 6.13 11.76
N PHE A 224 7.04 5.24 10.89
CA PHE A 224 8.03 5.58 9.87
C PHE A 224 7.53 6.73 8.98
N PHE A 225 6.34 6.60 8.40
CA PHE A 225 5.75 7.66 7.56
C PHE A 225 5.45 8.92 8.36
N LYS A 226 5.01 8.78 9.62
CA LYS A 226 4.77 9.92 10.50
C LYS A 226 6.05 10.74 10.72
N LEU A 227 7.14 10.08 11.08
CA LEU A 227 8.43 10.74 11.30
C LEU A 227 8.95 11.41 10.03
N LEU A 228 8.83 10.76 8.88
CA LEU A 228 9.17 11.35 7.58
C LEU A 228 8.38 12.64 7.35
N SER A 229 7.07 12.59 7.49
CA SER A 229 6.19 13.74 7.24
C SER A 229 6.47 14.94 8.16
N GLN A 230 7.00 14.69 9.34
CA GLN A 230 7.29 15.71 10.36
C GLN A 230 8.70 16.30 10.24
N ASN A 231 9.66 15.55 9.74
CA ASN A 231 11.07 15.91 9.83
C ASN A 231 11.78 16.00 8.47
N PHE A 232 11.32 15.25 7.45
CA PHE A 232 11.99 15.23 6.17
C PHE A 232 11.54 16.40 5.27
N PRO A 233 12.42 16.94 4.40
CA PRO A 233 12.12 18.15 3.62
C PRO A 233 10.90 18.00 2.71
N THR A 234 9.98 18.95 2.81
CA THR A 234 8.75 19.00 2.00
C THR A 234 8.52 20.40 1.43
N THR A 235 7.70 20.48 0.39
CA THR A 235 7.14 21.73 -0.16
C THR A 235 5.62 21.64 -0.21
N SER A 236 4.94 22.78 -0.20
CA SER A 236 3.49 22.83 -0.32
C SER A 236 3.04 22.52 -1.74
N ILE A 237 1.95 21.77 -1.85
CA ILE A 237 1.23 21.49 -3.09
C ILE A 237 -0.29 21.66 -2.84
N PRO A 238 -1.14 21.70 -3.89
CA PRO A 238 -2.58 21.63 -3.68
C PRO A 238 -2.96 20.42 -2.81
N ASN A 239 -3.81 20.62 -1.82
CA ASN A 239 -4.32 19.64 -0.87
C ASN A 239 -3.30 19.02 0.11
N GLY A 240 -2.04 19.46 0.14
CA GLY A 240 -1.07 18.92 1.07
C GLY A 240 0.38 19.34 0.84
N ARG A 241 1.29 18.41 1.01
CA ARG A 241 2.73 18.60 0.84
C ARG A 241 3.32 17.54 -0.10
N LYS A 242 4.53 17.75 -0.55
CA LYS A 242 5.31 16.78 -1.33
C LYS A 242 6.74 16.76 -0.81
N TYR A 243 7.34 15.58 -0.70
CA TYR A 243 8.77 15.46 -0.42
C TYR A 243 9.60 16.05 -1.55
N THR A 244 10.70 16.74 -1.20
CA THR A 244 11.53 17.47 -2.17
C THR A 244 12.72 16.67 -2.66
N ARG A 245 13.05 15.57 -2.01
CA ARG A 245 14.13 14.66 -2.39
C ARG A 245 13.91 13.27 -1.82
N ASP A 246 14.70 12.33 -2.27
CA ASP A 246 14.73 10.95 -1.77
C ASP A 246 15.62 10.81 -0.53
N LEU A 247 15.40 9.75 0.25
CA LEU A 247 16.27 9.33 1.32
C LEU A 247 17.58 8.74 0.75
N ASN A 248 18.69 9.02 1.41
CA ASN A 248 19.85 8.13 1.31
C ASN A 248 19.68 6.94 2.28
N PHE A 249 20.54 5.94 2.14
CA PHE A 249 20.36 4.69 2.90
C PHE A 249 20.60 4.88 4.42
N GLY A 250 21.49 5.77 4.82
CA GLY A 250 21.70 6.12 6.23
C GLY A 250 20.50 6.84 6.84
N GLU A 251 19.88 7.76 6.10
CA GLU A 251 18.62 8.41 6.51
C GLU A 251 17.50 7.39 6.65
N PHE A 252 17.39 6.46 5.71
CA PHE A 252 16.43 5.36 5.76
C PHE A 252 16.56 4.56 7.09
N ILE A 253 17.77 4.15 7.46
CA ILE A 253 18.02 3.43 8.71
C ILE A 253 17.69 4.31 9.91
N HIS A 254 18.03 5.60 9.88
CA HIS A 254 17.75 6.55 10.97
C HIS A 254 16.25 6.70 11.24
N PHE A 255 15.45 6.90 10.19
CA PHE A 255 13.99 7.05 10.32
C PHE A 255 13.33 5.75 10.80
N TRP A 256 13.77 4.58 10.34
CA TRP A 256 13.28 3.30 10.86
C TRP A 256 13.70 3.06 12.31
N SER A 257 14.92 3.43 12.69
CA SER A 257 15.37 3.37 14.08
C SER A 257 14.52 4.27 14.99
N GLY A 258 14.21 5.48 14.52
CA GLY A 258 13.30 6.38 15.22
C GLY A 258 11.88 5.81 15.33
N ALA A 259 11.35 5.20 14.27
CA ALA A 259 10.05 4.56 14.28
C ALA A 259 9.96 3.40 15.26
N ALA A 260 11.02 2.62 15.38
CA ALA A 260 11.14 1.50 16.30
C ALA A 260 11.50 1.92 17.74
N GLY A 261 11.99 3.14 17.96
CA GLY A 261 12.57 3.58 19.24
C GLY A 261 13.82 2.79 19.62
N LYS A 262 14.55 2.26 18.63
CA LYS A 262 15.71 1.39 18.80
C LYS A 262 16.71 1.57 17.66
N ASP A 263 18.01 1.60 17.96
CA ASP A 263 19.04 1.59 16.91
C ASP A 263 18.97 0.28 16.12
N LEU A 264 18.65 0.39 14.83
CA LEU A 264 18.53 -0.73 13.91
C LEU A 264 19.77 -0.93 13.02
N SER A 265 20.89 -0.25 13.30
CA SER A 265 22.10 -0.34 12.48
C SER A 265 22.65 -1.77 12.36
N ASP A 266 22.62 -2.55 13.45
CA ASP A 266 23.03 -3.96 13.42
C ASP A 266 22.09 -4.83 12.58
N LEU A 267 20.78 -4.57 12.65
CA LEU A 267 19.80 -5.25 11.80
C LEU A 267 20.05 -4.93 10.33
N ALA A 268 20.27 -3.63 10.01
CA ALA A 268 20.57 -3.18 8.67
C ALA A 268 21.85 -3.83 8.12
N LEU A 269 22.90 -3.92 8.94
CA LEU A 269 24.14 -4.55 8.53
C LEU A 269 23.95 -6.04 8.19
N ARG A 270 23.17 -6.75 8.96
CA ARG A 270 22.84 -8.17 8.68
C ARG A 270 21.99 -8.32 7.42
N ALA A 271 20.95 -7.50 7.27
CA ALA A 271 20.02 -7.58 6.15
C ALA A 271 20.65 -7.13 4.82
N PHE A 272 21.38 -6.02 4.82
CA PHE A 272 21.78 -5.30 3.61
C PHE A 272 23.30 -5.27 3.39
N GLY A 273 24.13 -5.56 4.41
CA GLY A 273 25.56 -5.30 4.39
C GLY A 273 25.86 -3.83 4.66
N ASP A 274 27.08 -3.40 4.35
CA ASP A 274 27.63 -2.08 4.69
C ASP A 274 27.45 -1.02 3.60
N LYS A 275 26.90 -1.39 2.42
CA LYS A 275 26.78 -0.53 1.24
C LYS A 275 25.34 -0.41 0.76
N ASP A 276 25.04 0.76 0.22
CA ASP A 276 23.82 0.99 -0.57
C ASP A 276 23.93 0.36 -1.97
N ARG A 277 22.85 0.43 -2.74
CA ARG A 277 22.81 -0.10 -4.13
C ARG A 277 23.80 0.54 -5.10
N TYR A 278 24.38 1.66 -4.75
CA TYR A 278 25.37 2.40 -5.54
C TYR A 278 26.80 2.14 -5.09
N GLY A 279 27.00 1.27 -4.08
CA GLY A 279 28.29 0.92 -3.54
C GLY A 279 28.83 1.87 -2.47
N ASN A 280 28.06 2.85 -2.01
CA ASN A 280 28.46 3.78 -0.96
C ASN A 280 28.25 3.16 0.42
N LEU A 281 29.20 3.40 1.33
CA LEU A 281 29.03 3.05 2.74
C LEU A 281 27.91 3.87 3.36
N TRP A 282 26.94 3.22 4.00
CA TRP A 282 25.80 3.92 4.60
C TRP A 282 26.07 4.40 6.05
N GLN A 283 27.08 3.88 6.75
CA GLN A 283 27.38 4.30 8.12
C GLN A 283 27.70 5.81 8.23
N PRO A 284 28.55 6.42 7.35
CA PRO A 284 28.73 7.86 7.35
C PRO A 284 27.44 8.64 7.07
N GLN A 285 26.58 8.13 6.20
CA GLN A 285 25.28 8.73 5.92
C GLN A 285 24.38 8.67 7.17
N LEU A 286 24.38 7.57 7.92
CA LEU A 286 23.65 7.42 9.18
C LEU A 286 24.12 8.41 10.24
N GLN A 287 25.44 8.60 10.39
CA GLN A 287 25.98 9.59 11.34
C GLN A 287 25.55 11.01 10.99
N LYS A 288 25.56 11.34 9.70
CA LYS A 288 25.07 12.63 9.22
C LYS A 288 23.55 12.76 9.48
N ALA A 289 22.76 11.73 9.21
CA ALA A 289 21.32 11.72 9.48
C ALA A 289 20.99 11.96 10.96
N LYS A 290 21.74 11.36 11.89
CA LYS A 290 21.61 11.59 13.34
C LYS A 290 21.88 13.06 13.72
N THR A 291 22.69 13.76 12.95
CA THR A 291 22.96 15.20 13.17
C THR A 291 21.87 16.06 12.53
N ASP A 292 21.51 15.78 11.28
CA ASP A 292 20.56 16.58 10.50
C ASP A 292 19.12 16.45 11.06
N PHE A 293 18.76 15.29 11.59
CA PHE A 293 17.45 14.99 12.15
C PHE A 293 17.53 14.63 13.64
N ASN A 294 18.24 15.46 14.40
CA ASN A 294 18.58 15.22 15.82
C ASN A 294 17.39 15.23 16.77
N THR A 295 16.20 15.60 16.32
CA THR A 295 14.95 15.47 17.06
C THR A 295 14.42 14.03 17.11
N ILE A 296 14.91 13.17 16.22
CA ILE A 296 14.59 11.74 16.19
C ILE A 296 15.61 11.00 17.08
N THR A 297 15.11 10.48 18.20
CA THR A 297 15.93 9.78 19.20
C THR A 297 15.51 8.32 19.35
N TYR A 298 16.48 7.43 19.67
CA TYR A 298 16.26 6.00 19.89
C TYR A 298 17.41 5.34 20.65
#